data_2b27a9ac1e7e179b185d29c3e74ba52a
#
_entry.id   2b27a9ac1e7e179b185d29c3e74ba52a
#
_cell.length_a   1.000
_cell.length_b   1.000
_cell.length_c   1.000
_cell.angle_alpha   90.00
_cell.angle_beta   90.00
_cell.angle_gamma   90.00
#
_symmetry.space_group_name_H-M   'P 1'
#
loop_
_entity.id
_entity.type
_entity.pdbx_description
1 polymer ?
#
loop_
_entity_poly.entity_id
_entity_poly.type
_entity_poly.pdbx_seq_one_letter_code
_entity_poly.pdbx_strand_id
1 'polypeptide(L)'
;SFHQIPVNWDMYFLSYQSPLGYDGNFHIQDMLETTIHESLHPFINPGVELQQELIQSLAGNKNPADYTSSIYVNMPWYRITDEAIVRAVQARIYREAGHGDGTAAKQLLDRQTGIANLYPIYDSLAEYESNREEYPCIDDYLQVLIPLYLEGR
;
A
#
# COMPACT_ATOMS: atom_id res chain seq x y z
N SER A 1 -26.14 1.62 11.39
CA SER A 1 -26.49 1.53 9.98
C SER A 1 -25.21 1.40 9.18
N PHE A 2 -24.91 0.21 8.69
CA PHE A 2 -23.81 0.01 7.75
C PHE A 2 -24.21 0.66 6.42
N HIS A 3 -23.57 1.77 6.08
CA HIS A 3 -23.66 2.28 4.72
C HIS A 3 -22.85 1.31 3.85
N GLN A 4 -23.54 0.59 2.97
CA GLN A 4 -22.90 -0.15 1.90
C GLN A 4 -22.25 0.87 0.98
N ILE A 5 -20.92 0.95 1.06
CA ILE A 5 -20.12 1.67 0.03
C ILE A 5 -20.28 0.81 -1.24
N PRO A 6 -20.72 1.39 -2.36
CA PRO A 6 -20.78 0.65 -3.61
C PRO A 6 -19.35 0.32 -4.04
N VAL A 7 -18.90 -0.88 -3.73
CA VAL A 7 -17.63 -1.39 -4.24
C VAL A 7 -17.86 -1.69 -5.71
N ASN A 8 -17.16 -0.98 -6.59
CA ASN A 8 -17.18 -1.29 -8.01
C ASN A 8 -16.30 -2.52 -8.26
N TRP A 9 -16.90 -3.69 -8.12
CA TRP A 9 -16.25 -4.99 -8.27
C TRP A 9 -15.65 -5.21 -9.67
N ASP A 10 -16.12 -4.49 -10.67
CA ASP A 10 -15.66 -4.62 -12.06
C ASP A 10 -14.18 -4.23 -12.22
N MET A 11 -13.66 -3.31 -11.41
CA MET A 11 -12.24 -2.93 -11.42
C MET A 11 -11.34 -3.99 -10.78
N TYR A 12 -11.82 -4.68 -9.75
CA TYR A 12 -11.04 -5.69 -9.03
C TYR A 12 -10.92 -7.01 -9.80
N PHE A 13 -11.92 -7.35 -10.62
CA PHE A 13 -11.86 -8.56 -11.46
C PHE A 13 -10.94 -8.43 -12.68
N LEU A 14 -10.66 -7.22 -13.15
CA LEU A 14 -9.79 -6.99 -14.31
C LEU A 14 -8.29 -7.19 -14.00
N SER A 15 -7.87 -7.01 -12.75
CA SER A 15 -6.50 -7.30 -12.31
C SER A 15 -6.22 -8.81 -12.19
N TYR A 16 -7.24 -9.64 -12.17
CA TYR A 16 -7.13 -11.10 -12.21
C TYR A 16 -6.90 -11.67 -13.61
N GLN A 17 -6.34 -10.92 -14.53
CA GLN A 17 -6.31 -11.31 -15.94
C GLN A 17 -5.38 -12.47 -16.30
N SER A 18 -4.53 -12.96 -15.41
CA SER A 18 -3.87 -14.25 -15.66
C SER A 18 -3.27 -14.83 -14.39
N PRO A 19 -3.77 -15.96 -13.90
CA PRO A 19 -3.05 -16.77 -12.93
C PRO A 19 -1.79 -17.40 -13.54
N LEU A 20 -1.56 -17.18 -14.84
CA LEU A 20 -0.39 -17.63 -15.57
C LEU A 20 0.62 -16.48 -15.60
N GLY A 21 1.83 -16.73 -15.11
CA GLY A 21 2.97 -15.83 -15.32
C GLY A 21 3.27 -15.59 -16.79
N TYR A 22 4.17 -14.66 -17.10
CA TYR A 22 4.62 -14.37 -18.47
C TYR A 22 5.17 -15.60 -19.21
N ASP A 23 5.59 -16.62 -18.46
CA ASP A 23 6.08 -17.90 -18.97
C ASP A 23 4.96 -18.94 -19.18
N GLY A 24 3.69 -18.56 -18.92
CA GLY A 24 2.54 -19.45 -19.01
C GLY A 24 2.40 -20.42 -17.85
N ASN A 25 3.22 -20.30 -16.78
CA ASN A 25 3.13 -21.12 -15.59
C ASN A 25 2.24 -20.47 -14.53
N PHE A 26 1.55 -21.30 -13.75
CA PHE A 26 0.74 -20.85 -12.62
C PHE A 26 1.62 -20.60 -11.40
N HIS A 27 1.72 -19.32 -10.97
CA HIS A 27 2.51 -18.91 -9.82
C HIS A 27 1.57 -18.60 -8.64
N ILE A 28 1.37 -19.57 -7.77
CA ILE A 28 0.53 -19.43 -6.55
C ILE A 28 1.00 -18.25 -5.70
N GLN A 29 2.30 -18.05 -5.61
CA GLN A 29 2.89 -16.95 -4.83
C GLN A 29 2.46 -15.59 -5.38
N ASP A 30 2.56 -15.36 -6.68
CA ASP A 30 2.19 -14.10 -7.31
C ASP A 30 0.69 -13.83 -7.18
N MET A 31 -0.13 -14.88 -7.29
CA MET A 31 -1.57 -14.78 -7.09
C MET A 31 -1.90 -14.40 -5.63
N LEU A 32 -1.22 -15.01 -4.66
CA LEU A 32 -1.43 -14.71 -3.25
C LEU A 32 -1.00 -13.27 -2.93
N GLU A 33 0.15 -12.83 -3.45
CA GLU A 33 0.63 -11.46 -3.32
C GLU A 33 -0.39 -10.46 -3.87
N THR A 34 -0.87 -10.68 -5.09
CA THR A 34 -1.89 -9.83 -5.71
C THR A 34 -3.19 -9.84 -4.92
N THR A 35 -3.64 -11.01 -4.46
CA THR A 35 -4.88 -11.12 -3.70
C THR A 35 -4.81 -10.33 -2.40
N ILE A 36 -3.71 -10.44 -1.65
CA ILE A 36 -3.52 -9.67 -0.42
C ILE A 36 -3.49 -8.18 -0.74
N HIS A 37 -2.72 -7.77 -1.75
CA HIS A 37 -2.62 -6.38 -2.19
C HIS A 37 -3.99 -5.76 -2.48
N GLU A 38 -4.74 -6.37 -3.39
CA GLU A 38 -6.06 -5.87 -3.81
C GLU A 38 -7.09 -5.89 -2.67
N SER A 39 -6.96 -6.86 -1.74
CA SER A 39 -7.84 -6.94 -0.58
C SER A 39 -7.61 -5.81 0.44
N LEU A 40 -6.47 -5.14 0.42
CA LEU A 40 -6.15 -4.04 1.33
C LEU A 40 -6.75 -2.71 0.88
N HIS A 41 -6.90 -2.48 -0.42
CA HIS A 41 -7.42 -1.22 -0.95
C HIS A 41 -8.78 -0.81 -0.34
N PRO A 42 -9.78 -1.68 -0.20
CA PRO A 42 -11.05 -1.31 0.43
C PRO A 42 -10.95 -0.81 1.88
N PHE A 43 -9.89 -1.18 2.58
CA PHE A 43 -9.67 -0.77 3.97
C PHE A 43 -8.80 0.49 4.10
N ILE A 44 -7.91 0.75 3.16
CA ILE A 44 -6.93 1.85 3.22
C ILE A 44 -7.39 3.05 2.40
N ASN A 45 -7.90 2.83 1.19
CA ASN A 45 -8.25 3.91 0.26
C ASN A 45 -9.20 4.95 0.86
N PRO A 46 -10.29 4.59 1.56
CA PRO A 46 -11.21 5.59 2.09
C PRO A 46 -10.54 6.55 3.07
N GLY A 47 -9.67 6.03 3.94
CA GLY A 47 -8.91 6.84 4.90
C GLY A 47 -7.92 7.78 4.20
N VAL A 48 -7.18 7.29 3.21
CA VAL A 48 -6.24 8.10 2.42
C VAL A 48 -6.96 9.16 1.60
N GLU A 49 -8.12 8.84 1.01
CA GLU A 49 -8.94 9.79 0.26
C GLU A 49 -9.43 10.95 1.15
N LEU A 50 -9.73 10.70 2.42
CA LEU A 50 -10.08 11.76 3.38
C LEU A 50 -8.91 12.69 3.72
N GLN A 51 -7.67 12.26 3.46
CA GLN A 51 -6.45 13.04 3.73
C GLN A 51 -5.91 13.77 2.48
N GLN A 52 -6.70 13.90 1.41
CA GLN A 52 -6.23 14.49 0.13
C GLN A 52 -5.64 15.90 0.30
N GLU A 53 -6.24 16.74 1.14
CA GLU A 53 -5.74 18.11 1.37
C GLU A 53 -4.37 18.09 2.06
N LEU A 54 -4.19 17.23 3.08
CA LEU A 54 -2.90 17.02 3.73
C LEU A 54 -1.87 16.52 2.74
N ILE A 55 -2.20 15.47 1.99
CA ILE A 55 -1.31 14.88 0.98
C ILE A 55 -0.88 15.92 -0.05
N GLN A 56 -1.83 16.69 -0.58
CA GLN A 56 -1.52 17.73 -1.57
C GLN A 56 -0.64 18.83 -0.98
N SER A 57 -0.86 19.20 0.27
CA SER A 57 -0.04 20.20 0.99
C SER A 57 1.40 19.72 1.17
N LEU A 58 1.60 18.46 1.60
CA LEU A 58 2.92 17.86 1.82
C LEU A 58 3.65 17.55 0.51
N ALA A 59 2.90 17.13 -0.52
CA ALA A 59 3.46 16.91 -1.84
C ALA A 59 3.98 18.21 -2.46
N GLY A 60 3.22 19.32 -2.33
CA GLY A 60 3.67 20.64 -2.79
C GLY A 60 4.11 20.63 -4.25
N ASN A 61 5.38 21.01 -4.47
CA ASN A 61 6.03 21.02 -5.79
C ASN A 61 6.90 19.77 -6.06
N LYS A 62 6.75 18.70 -5.28
CA LYS A 62 7.50 17.46 -5.50
C LYS A 62 7.15 16.86 -6.87
N ASN A 63 8.15 16.26 -7.49
CA ASN A 63 7.95 15.59 -8.77
C ASN A 63 7.50 14.13 -8.49
N PRO A 64 6.33 13.69 -8.96
CA PRO A 64 5.90 12.30 -8.81
C PRO A 64 6.91 11.28 -9.31
N ALA A 65 7.71 11.59 -10.33
CA ALA A 65 8.72 10.69 -10.87
C ALA A 65 9.84 10.34 -9.87
N ASP A 66 10.02 11.10 -8.80
CA ASP A 66 10.98 10.80 -7.72
C ASP A 66 10.42 9.78 -6.71
N TYR A 67 9.10 9.55 -6.75
CA TYR A 67 8.38 8.68 -5.82
C TYR A 67 7.82 7.42 -6.48
N THR A 68 7.66 7.42 -7.79
CA THR A 68 7.00 6.31 -8.48
C THR A 68 7.49 6.13 -9.91
N SER A 69 7.29 4.92 -10.45
CA SER A 69 7.60 4.59 -11.83
C SER A 69 6.54 5.11 -12.82
N SER A 70 6.84 4.94 -14.11
CA SER A 70 6.06 5.48 -15.23
C SER A 70 4.56 5.16 -15.22
N ILE A 71 4.14 4.06 -14.60
CA ILE A 71 2.71 3.69 -14.56
C ILE A 71 1.89 4.55 -13.60
N TYR A 72 2.52 5.10 -12.55
CA TYR A 72 1.85 5.90 -11.53
C TYR A 72 2.16 7.40 -11.64
N VAL A 73 3.15 7.81 -12.42
CA VAL A 73 3.66 9.19 -12.47
C VAL A 73 2.60 10.24 -12.82
N ASN A 74 1.55 9.85 -13.52
CA ASN A 74 0.43 10.71 -13.89
C ASN A 74 -0.79 10.58 -12.97
N MET A 75 -0.67 9.78 -11.89
CA MET A 75 -1.73 9.65 -10.91
C MET A 75 -1.72 10.82 -9.92
N PRO A 76 -2.87 11.19 -9.36
CA PRO A 76 -2.91 12.15 -8.28
C PRO A 76 -2.16 11.62 -7.05
N TRP A 77 -1.59 12.54 -6.26
CA TRP A 77 -0.73 12.20 -5.13
C TRP A 77 -1.38 11.26 -4.11
N TYR A 78 -2.70 11.39 -3.89
CA TYR A 78 -3.38 10.48 -2.96
C TYR A 78 -3.36 9.03 -3.43
N ARG A 79 -3.41 8.78 -4.75
CA ARG A 79 -3.30 7.42 -5.31
C ARG A 79 -1.89 6.86 -5.18
N ILE A 80 -0.88 7.69 -5.38
CA ILE A 80 0.52 7.28 -5.20
C ILE A 80 0.79 6.94 -3.73
N THR A 81 0.27 7.76 -2.82
CA THR A 81 0.39 7.57 -1.37
C THR A 81 -0.37 6.32 -0.90
N ASP A 82 -1.57 6.10 -1.42
CA ASP A 82 -2.38 4.91 -1.17
C ASP A 82 -1.61 3.63 -1.54
N GLU A 83 -1.12 3.56 -2.76
CA GLU A 83 -0.29 2.45 -3.23
C GLU A 83 0.93 2.19 -2.33
N ALA A 84 1.60 3.24 -1.87
CA ALA A 84 2.75 3.10 -0.99
C ALA A 84 2.36 2.48 0.36
N ILE A 85 1.27 2.94 0.96
CA ILE A 85 0.77 2.44 2.25
C ILE A 85 0.29 0.99 2.09
N VAL A 86 -0.50 0.69 1.07
CA VAL A 86 -0.98 -0.68 0.77
C VAL A 86 0.19 -1.66 0.66
N ARG A 87 1.25 -1.30 -0.07
CA ARG A 87 2.43 -2.15 -0.25
C ARG A 87 3.22 -2.39 1.04
N ALA A 88 3.35 -1.36 1.85
CA ALA A 88 4.03 -1.49 3.14
C ALA A 88 3.22 -2.36 4.11
N VAL A 89 1.89 -2.19 4.17
CA VAL A 89 0.99 -3.03 4.97
C VAL A 89 1.00 -4.48 4.47
N GLN A 90 0.97 -4.70 3.17
CA GLN A 90 1.11 -6.02 2.57
C GLN A 90 2.39 -6.72 3.04
N ALA A 91 3.53 -6.02 3.03
CA ALA A 91 4.80 -6.58 3.49
C ALA A 91 4.77 -6.92 4.98
N ARG A 92 4.07 -6.14 5.82
CA ARG A 92 3.86 -6.45 7.25
C ARG A 92 3.03 -7.71 7.43
N ILE A 93 1.94 -7.86 6.69
CA ILE A 93 1.11 -9.08 6.72
C ILE A 93 1.94 -10.31 6.33
N TYR A 94 2.76 -10.20 5.30
CA TYR A 94 3.66 -11.29 4.90
C TYR A 94 4.61 -11.70 6.01
N ARG A 95 5.18 -10.75 6.73
CA ARG A 95 6.04 -11.02 7.88
C ARG A 95 5.30 -11.76 8.98
N GLU A 96 4.13 -11.25 9.38
CA GLU A 96 3.34 -11.81 10.49
C GLU A 96 2.72 -13.18 10.15
N ALA A 97 2.41 -13.43 8.88
CA ALA A 97 1.92 -14.73 8.41
C ALA A 97 2.98 -15.85 8.45
N GLY A 98 4.19 -15.55 8.92
CA GLY A 98 5.23 -16.57 9.12
C GLY A 98 5.95 -16.99 7.83
N HIS A 99 5.85 -16.19 6.77
CA HIS A 99 6.62 -16.41 5.54
C HIS A 99 8.10 -15.99 5.70
N GLY A 100 8.71 -16.34 6.87
CA GLY A 100 10.12 -16.16 7.11
C GLY A 100 10.48 -15.18 8.24
N ASP A 101 11.76 -14.96 8.41
CA ASP A 101 12.41 -14.08 9.39
C ASP A 101 12.38 -12.58 9.03
N GLY A 102 11.39 -12.15 8.29
CA GLY A 102 11.30 -10.80 7.71
C GLY A 102 12.04 -10.63 6.38
N THR A 103 12.81 -11.64 5.95
CA THR A 103 13.53 -11.62 4.66
C THR A 103 12.55 -11.59 3.49
N ALA A 104 11.48 -12.38 3.55
CA ALA A 104 10.43 -12.39 2.51
C ALA A 104 9.71 -11.06 2.39
N ALA A 105 9.41 -10.40 3.52
CA ALA A 105 8.81 -9.07 3.53
C ALA A 105 9.73 -8.02 2.89
N LYS A 106 11.03 -8.05 3.21
CA LYS A 106 12.03 -7.17 2.59
C LYS A 106 12.18 -7.44 1.10
N GLN A 107 12.26 -8.71 0.70
CA GLN A 107 12.31 -9.08 -0.72
C GLN A 107 11.04 -8.63 -1.47
N LEU A 108 9.88 -8.67 -0.82
CA LEU A 108 8.66 -8.13 -1.40
C LEU A 108 8.78 -6.61 -1.64
N LEU A 109 9.24 -5.85 -0.64
CA LEU A 109 9.47 -4.40 -0.79
C LEU A 109 10.50 -4.08 -1.86
N ASP A 110 11.61 -4.83 -1.91
CA ASP A 110 12.68 -4.63 -2.91
C ASP A 110 12.20 -4.90 -4.34
N ARG A 111 11.29 -5.87 -4.52
CA ARG A 111 10.70 -6.18 -5.82
C ARG A 111 9.67 -5.13 -6.28
N GLN A 112 9.11 -4.37 -5.35
CA GLN A 112 8.12 -3.33 -5.65
C GLN A 112 8.80 -2.04 -6.15
N THR A 113 9.65 -2.16 -7.14
CA THR A 113 10.49 -1.08 -7.69
C THR A 113 9.71 0.11 -8.27
N GLY A 114 8.38 -0.03 -8.36
CA GLY A 114 7.50 1.01 -8.89
C GLY A 114 7.16 2.14 -7.93
N ILE A 115 7.42 1.98 -6.62
CA ILE A 115 7.12 2.96 -5.57
C ILE A 115 8.34 3.13 -4.67
N ALA A 116 8.76 4.37 -4.45
CA ALA A 116 9.89 4.70 -3.57
C ALA A 116 9.43 4.85 -2.10
N ASN A 117 10.42 4.93 -1.19
CA ASN A 117 10.22 5.28 0.22
C ASN A 117 9.31 4.32 1.02
N LEU A 118 9.24 3.05 0.64
CA LEU A 118 8.39 2.07 1.33
C LEU A 118 8.94 1.67 2.71
N TYR A 119 10.26 1.64 2.90
CA TYR A 119 10.88 1.21 4.15
C TYR A 119 10.50 2.07 5.37
N PRO A 120 10.51 3.41 5.31
CA PRO A 120 10.06 4.24 6.43
C PRO A 120 8.62 3.91 6.88
N ILE A 121 7.71 3.70 5.93
CA ILE A 121 6.32 3.30 6.23
C ILE A 121 6.30 1.91 6.86
N TYR A 122 6.99 0.94 6.26
CA TYR A 122 7.07 -0.43 6.75
C TYR A 122 7.60 -0.51 8.17
N ASP A 123 8.67 0.21 8.48
CA ASP A 123 9.27 0.22 9.82
C ASP A 123 8.35 0.89 10.84
N SER A 124 7.69 2.00 10.48
CA SER A 124 6.74 2.70 11.34
C SER A 124 5.50 1.87 11.68
N LEU A 125 5.07 0.98 10.79
CA LEU A 125 3.93 0.08 11.07
C LEU A 125 4.18 -0.85 12.26
N ALA A 126 5.43 -1.10 12.66
CA ALA A 126 5.74 -1.84 13.89
C ALA A 126 5.26 -1.10 15.15
N GLU A 127 5.32 0.23 15.15
CA GLU A 127 4.78 1.06 16.22
C GLU A 127 3.25 1.01 16.24
N TYR A 128 2.60 1.14 15.10
CA TYR A 128 1.16 0.96 14.97
C TYR A 128 0.69 -0.39 15.54
N GLU A 129 1.38 -1.48 15.20
CA GLU A 129 1.05 -2.83 15.67
C GLU A 129 1.18 -2.97 17.19
N SER A 130 2.15 -2.29 17.80
CA SER A 130 2.39 -2.34 19.25
C SER A 130 1.52 -1.38 20.06
N ASN A 131 0.91 -0.38 19.43
CA ASN A 131 0.13 0.68 20.08
C ASN A 131 -1.35 0.69 19.66
N ARG A 132 -1.97 -0.50 19.58
CA ARG A 132 -3.36 -0.66 19.14
C ARG A 132 -4.40 -0.02 20.07
N GLU A 133 -4.03 0.34 21.29
CA GLU A 133 -4.89 1.10 22.18
C GLU A 133 -4.97 2.57 21.77
N GLU A 134 -3.86 3.14 21.28
CA GLU A 134 -3.79 4.52 20.79
C GLU A 134 -4.31 4.62 19.35
N TYR A 135 -3.98 3.62 18.52
CA TYR A 135 -4.36 3.55 17.10
C TYR A 135 -5.24 2.30 16.82
N PRO A 136 -6.54 2.32 17.16
CA PRO A 136 -7.42 1.18 16.97
C PRO A 136 -7.56 0.70 15.54
N CYS A 137 -7.49 1.62 14.57
CA CYS A 137 -7.53 1.31 13.14
C CYS A 137 -6.40 2.01 12.37
N ILE A 138 -6.17 1.58 11.14
CA ILE A 138 -5.11 2.14 10.29
C ILE A 138 -5.38 3.63 9.98
N ASP A 139 -6.65 4.04 9.90
CA ASP A 139 -7.02 5.42 9.62
C ASP A 139 -6.50 6.39 10.69
N ASP A 140 -6.46 5.97 11.95
CA ASP A 140 -5.92 6.76 13.06
C ASP A 140 -4.40 6.98 12.90
N TYR A 141 -3.71 6.07 12.21
CA TYR A 141 -2.26 6.12 12.00
C TYR A 141 -1.83 6.77 10.67
N LEU A 142 -2.76 7.06 9.77
CA LEU A 142 -2.45 7.70 8.47
C LEU A 142 -1.76 9.06 8.63
N GLN A 143 -2.05 9.80 9.71
CA GLN A 143 -1.40 11.08 10.01
C GLN A 143 0.10 10.94 10.30
N VAL A 144 0.56 9.74 10.65
CA VAL A 144 1.98 9.40 10.81
C VAL A 144 2.56 8.91 9.49
N LEU A 145 1.87 7.98 8.81
CA LEU A 145 2.38 7.34 7.59
C LEU A 145 2.51 8.30 6.41
N ILE A 146 1.56 9.22 6.23
CA ILE A 146 1.55 10.14 5.09
C ILE A 146 2.75 11.09 5.11
N PRO A 147 3.09 11.78 6.22
CA PRO A 147 4.31 12.58 6.30
C PRO A 147 5.59 11.76 6.14
N LEU A 148 5.65 10.55 6.72
CA LEU A 148 6.80 9.65 6.52
C LEU A 148 7.05 9.35 5.06
N TYR A 149 6.00 9.06 4.30
CA TYR A 149 6.10 8.78 2.88
C TYR A 149 6.57 10.00 2.08
N LEU A 150 5.91 11.13 2.31
CA LEU A 150 6.09 12.32 1.48
C LEU A 150 7.31 13.17 1.90
N GLU A 151 7.68 13.19 3.17
CA GLU A 151 8.77 14.03 3.67
C GLU A 151 10.04 13.23 4.02
N GLY A 152 9.94 11.92 4.16
CA GLY A 152 11.05 11.06 4.55
C GLY A 152 11.50 11.26 5.99
N ARG A 153 10.57 11.64 6.89
CA ARG A 153 10.84 11.92 8.30
C ARG A 153 10.14 10.93 9.19
#